data_d5a659051ab5fa61bbd6687966a639fc
#
_entry.id   d5a659051ab5fa61bbd6687966a639fc
#
_cell.length_a   1.000
_cell.length_b   1.000
_cell.length_c   1.000
_cell.angle_alpha   90.00
_cell.angle_beta   90.00
_cell.angle_gamma   90.00
#
_symmetry.space_group_name_H-M   'P 1'
#
loop_
_entity.id
_entity.type
_entity.pdbx_description
1 polymer ?
#
loop_
_entity_poly.entity_id
_entity_poly.type
_entity_poly.pdbx_seq_one_letter_code
_entity_poly.pdbx_strand_id
1 'polypeptide(L)'
;MSRAKTALITGAASGIGRAVAQRMDGDGYQVLSVDLHPDPDGPGIPFEADLTDAEANAAAVAAALARFGGLDVIVAGAGIQHVAPVRDFPVERWETIIALMLTSPFLLARHGWDALEASDSGRFIAIASAHGLVASPYKAAYVSAKHGLLGLVKTLALEGAEHGIAATAVCPGYVRTPLVEAQIPDQARAHEISEERALEEVILAPHAIKELIEPGEVADVVAFLAGPGGRSFTGVPVTMDMGWTAR
;
A
#
# COMPACT_ATOMS: atom_id res chain seq x y z
N MET A 1 25.10 20.82 2.44
CA MET A 1 23.87 20.37 3.13
C MET A 1 23.27 19.28 2.28
N SER A 2 22.94 18.12 2.84
CA SER A 2 22.17 17.08 2.11
C SER A 2 20.79 17.63 1.79
N ARG A 3 20.24 17.29 0.59
CA ARG A 3 18.85 17.63 0.29
C ARG A 3 17.90 16.94 1.27
N ALA A 4 16.74 17.54 1.49
CA ALA A 4 15.66 16.87 2.22
C ALA A 4 15.30 15.54 1.52
N LYS A 5 15.01 14.50 2.27
CA LYS A 5 14.53 13.23 1.70
C LYS A 5 13.16 13.42 1.07
N THR A 6 12.87 12.61 0.06
CA THR A 6 11.67 12.73 -0.75
C THR A 6 10.92 11.41 -0.83
N ALA A 7 9.60 11.50 -0.83
CA ALA A 7 8.73 10.31 -0.91
C ALA A 7 7.59 10.53 -1.92
N LEU A 8 7.28 9.50 -2.69
CA LEU A 8 6.07 9.38 -3.49
C LEU A 8 5.16 8.37 -2.80
N ILE A 9 3.94 8.78 -2.45
CA ILE A 9 2.99 7.93 -1.71
C ILE A 9 1.68 7.87 -2.49
N THR A 10 1.23 6.67 -2.83
CA THR A 10 -0.02 6.45 -3.56
C THR A 10 -1.16 6.04 -2.65
N GLY A 11 -2.40 6.42 -3.01
CA GLY A 11 -3.58 6.27 -2.15
C GLY A 11 -3.56 7.27 -0.99
N ALA A 12 -2.96 8.44 -1.19
CA ALA A 12 -2.63 9.39 -0.12
C ALA A 12 -3.81 10.28 0.32
N ALA A 13 -4.96 10.22 -0.35
CA ALA A 13 -6.13 11.02 0.04
C ALA A 13 -6.85 10.46 1.27
N SER A 14 -6.69 9.17 1.61
CA SER A 14 -7.43 8.54 2.70
C SER A 14 -6.66 7.39 3.38
N GLY A 15 -7.19 6.91 4.49
CA GLY A 15 -6.77 5.68 5.17
C GLY A 15 -5.27 5.60 5.45
N ILE A 16 -4.66 4.45 5.11
CA ILE A 16 -3.24 4.19 5.36
C ILE A 16 -2.34 5.16 4.60
N GLY A 17 -2.61 5.39 3.30
CA GLY A 17 -1.78 6.28 2.47
C GLY A 17 -1.72 7.70 3.02
N ARG A 18 -2.86 8.25 3.49
CA ARG A 18 -2.92 9.56 4.14
C ARG A 18 -2.12 9.59 5.45
N ALA A 19 -2.27 8.57 6.29
CA ALA A 19 -1.53 8.49 7.55
C ALA A 19 -0.01 8.39 7.32
N VAL A 20 0.41 7.63 6.30
CA VAL A 20 1.82 7.54 5.89
C VAL A 20 2.33 8.88 5.37
N ALA A 21 1.57 9.55 4.50
CA ALA A 21 1.94 10.87 3.98
C ALA A 21 2.08 11.89 5.11
N GLN A 22 1.13 11.94 6.05
CA GLN A 22 1.17 12.82 7.21
C GLN A 22 2.37 12.53 8.12
N ARG A 23 2.68 11.25 8.35
CA ARG A 23 3.81 10.85 9.17
C ARG A 23 5.13 11.23 8.52
N MET A 24 5.32 10.93 7.24
CA MET A 24 6.57 11.22 6.53
C MET A 24 6.79 12.71 6.34
N ASP A 25 5.73 13.49 6.06
CA ASP A 25 5.80 14.96 6.03
C ASP A 25 6.23 15.52 7.39
N GLY A 26 5.62 15.02 8.48
CA GLY A 26 6.01 15.36 9.86
C GLY A 26 7.45 14.98 10.23
N ASP A 27 7.99 13.92 9.62
CA ASP A 27 9.38 13.48 9.77
C ASP A 27 10.37 14.27 8.88
N GLY A 28 9.88 15.27 8.11
CA GLY A 28 10.68 16.18 7.28
C GLY A 28 10.97 15.69 5.86
N TYR A 29 10.22 14.68 5.36
CA TYR A 29 10.26 14.33 3.95
C TYR A 29 9.49 15.36 3.11
N GLN A 30 9.95 15.61 1.89
CA GLN A 30 9.12 16.23 0.87
C GLN A 30 8.26 15.14 0.24
N VAL A 31 6.94 15.23 0.39
CA VAL A 31 5.99 14.19 0.00
C VAL A 31 5.22 14.60 -1.24
N LEU A 32 5.18 13.74 -2.28
CA LEU A 32 4.20 13.79 -3.35
C LEU A 32 3.05 12.84 -3.00
N SER A 33 1.88 13.40 -2.74
CA SER A 33 0.67 12.66 -2.34
C SER A 33 -0.18 12.36 -3.57
N VAL A 34 -0.04 11.14 -4.10
CA VAL A 34 -0.69 10.70 -5.35
C VAL A 34 -2.00 9.98 -5.04
N ASP A 35 -3.07 10.43 -5.67
CA ASP A 35 -4.40 9.79 -5.57
C ASP A 35 -5.23 10.07 -6.83
N LEU A 36 -6.30 9.31 -7.06
CA LEU A 36 -7.29 9.61 -8.10
C LEU A 36 -8.05 10.90 -7.78
N HIS A 37 -8.28 11.16 -6.50
CA HIS A 37 -8.94 12.36 -5.98
C HIS A 37 -8.13 12.92 -4.80
N PRO A 38 -7.01 13.59 -5.07
CA PRO A 38 -6.12 14.07 -4.03
C PRO A 38 -6.80 15.13 -3.16
N ASP A 39 -6.52 15.11 -1.86
CA ASP A 39 -6.97 16.13 -0.93
C ASP A 39 -6.06 17.37 -1.07
N PRO A 40 -6.58 18.54 -1.53
CA PRO A 40 -5.76 19.73 -1.72
C PRO A 40 -5.22 20.30 -0.40
N ASP A 41 -5.88 20.01 0.72
CA ASP A 41 -5.48 20.43 2.06
C ASP A 41 -4.79 19.28 2.83
N GLY A 42 -4.50 18.18 2.15
CA GLY A 42 -3.85 16.99 2.71
C GLY A 42 -2.35 17.17 2.93
N PRO A 43 -1.70 16.15 3.52
CA PRO A 43 -0.26 16.18 3.76
C PRO A 43 0.52 16.11 2.43
N GLY A 44 1.62 16.86 2.35
CA GLY A 44 2.50 16.90 1.18
C GLY A 44 1.92 17.68 0.01
N ILE A 45 2.39 17.38 -1.19
CA ILE A 45 1.94 18.03 -2.44
C ILE A 45 0.97 17.13 -3.15
N PRO A 46 -0.29 17.54 -3.38
CA PRO A 46 -1.28 16.73 -4.05
C PRO A 46 -0.94 16.53 -5.54
N PHE A 47 -1.13 15.32 -6.04
CA PHE A 47 -0.98 14.97 -7.44
C PHE A 47 -2.09 14.01 -7.87
N GLU A 48 -2.92 14.44 -8.83
CA GLU A 48 -4.01 13.63 -9.36
C GLU A 48 -3.49 12.64 -10.43
N ALA A 49 -3.78 11.36 -10.23
CA ALA A 49 -3.43 10.32 -11.19
C ALA A 49 -4.36 9.11 -11.08
N ASP A 50 -4.86 8.63 -12.21
CA ASP A 50 -5.45 7.29 -12.32
C ASP A 50 -4.31 6.27 -12.54
N LEU A 51 -3.91 5.62 -11.46
CA LEU A 51 -2.81 4.65 -11.50
C LEU A 51 -3.17 3.32 -12.17
N THR A 52 -4.38 3.14 -12.66
CA THR A 52 -4.72 2.04 -13.58
C THR A 52 -4.15 2.29 -14.98
N ASP A 53 -3.84 3.55 -15.30
CA ASP A 53 -3.15 3.94 -16.53
C ASP A 53 -1.62 3.88 -16.38
N ALA A 54 -0.95 3.26 -17.34
CA ALA A 54 0.50 3.11 -17.33
C ALA A 54 1.23 4.45 -17.45
N GLU A 55 0.72 5.38 -18.27
CA GLU A 55 1.34 6.70 -18.46
C GLU A 55 1.21 7.58 -17.21
N ALA A 56 0.10 7.46 -16.47
CA ALA A 56 -0.11 8.18 -15.23
C ALA A 56 0.90 7.77 -14.13
N ASN A 57 1.30 6.49 -14.10
CA ASN A 57 2.37 6.03 -13.20
C ASN A 57 3.73 6.68 -13.54
N ALA A 58 4.08 6.75 -14.82
CA ALA A 58 5.30 7.44 -15.26
C ALA A 58 5.25 8.94 -14.94
N ALA A 59 4.10 9.59 -15.15
CA ALA A 59 3.88 11.01 -14.87
C ALA A 59 4.02 11.32 -13.38
N ALA A 60 3.51 10.47 -12.48
CA ALA A 60 3.65 10.65 -11.03
C ALA A 60 5.13 10.62 -10.59
N VAL A 61 5.92 9.67 -11.10
CA VAL A 61 7.36 9.62 -10.81
C VAL A 61 8.09 10.84 -11.40
N ALA A 62 7.81 11.20 -12.65
CA ALA A 62 8.39 12.38 -13.29
C ALA A 62 8.06 13.67 -12.52
N ALA A 63 6.84 13.82 -12.02
CA ALA A 63 6.44 14.95 -11.20
C ALA A 63 7.23 15.04 -9.88
N ALA A 64 7.45 13.92 -9.20
CA ALA A 64 8.28 13.87 -7.99
C ALA A 64 9.73 14.32 -8.30
N LEU A 65 10.31 13.81 -9.38
CA LEU A 65 11.67 14.16 -9.79
C LEU A 65 11.81 15.63 -10.19
N ALA A 66 10.86 16.14 -10.96
CA ALA A 66 10.87 17.57 -11.37
C ALA A 66 10.70 18.51 -10.18
N ARG A 67 9.92 18.10 -9.17
CA ARG A 67 9.60 18.92 -8.02
C ARG A 67 10.70 18.93 -6.96
N PHE A 68 11.30 17.76 -6.71
CA PHE A 68 12.20 17.55 -5.57
C PHE A 68 13.66 17.33 -5.98
N GLY A 69 13.93 17.08 -7.26
CA GLY A 69 15.27 16.81 -7.77
C GLY A 69 15.79 15.40 -7.44
N GLY A 70 14.94 14.50 -6.96
CA GLY A 70 15.27 13.11 -6.66
C GLY A 70 14.13 12.39 -5.96
N LEU A 71 14.30 11.07 -5.75
CA LEU A 71 13.29 10.25 -5.09
C LEU A 71 13.99 9.20 -4.21
N ASP A 72 13.69 9.21 -2.92
CA ASP A 72 14.31 8.31 -1.94
C ASP A 72 13.39 7.16 -1.55
N VAL A 73 12.08 7.41 -1.51
CA VAL A 73 11.09 6.43 -1.05
C VAL A 73 9.88 6.40 -2.00
N ILE A 74 9.47 5.21 -2.40
CA ILE A 74 8.17 4.97 -3.02
C ILE A 74 7.33 4.12 -2.07
N VAL A 75 6.12 4.61 -1.71
CA VAL A 75 5.13 3.85 -0.95
C VAL A 75 3.94 3.55 -1.85
N ALA A 76 3.84 2.29 -2.29
CA ALA A 76 2.74 1.81 -3.11
C ALA A 76 1.57 1.38 -2.22
N GLY A 77 0.62 2.31 -1.95
CA GLY A 77 -0.47 2.14 -1.00
C GLY A 77 -1.88 2.23 -1.61
N ALA A 78 -2.02 2.65 -2.87
CA ALA A 78 -3.32 2.73 -3.54
C ALA A 78 -4.00 1.35 -3.62
N GLY A 79 -5.29 1.30 -3.33
CA GLY A 79 -6.02 0.05 -3.37
C GLY A 79 -7.52 0.21 -3.28
N ILE A 80 -8.22 -0.74 -3.88
CA ILE A 80 -9.68 -0.86 -3.89
C ILE A 80 -10.09 -2.29 -3.56
N GLN A 81 -11.35 -2.48 -3.22
CA GLN A 81 -11.91 -3.81 -2.95
C GLN A 81 -13.21 -4.03 -3.71
N HIS A 82 -13.43 -5.26 -4.12
CA HIS A 82 -14.72 -5.76 -4.58
C HIS A 82 -14.94 -7.17 -4.00
N VAL A 83 -16.13 -7.42 -3.47
CA VAL A 83 -16.50 -8.68 -2.81
C VAL A 83 -17.56 -9.36 -3.67
N ALA A 84 -17.23 -10.51 -4.23
CA ALA A 84 -18.16 -11.34 -5.00
C ALA A 84 -17.66 -12.79 -5.07
N PRO A 85 -18.56 -13.80 -5.20
CA PRO A 85 -18.16 -15.16 -5.53
C PRO A 85 -17.36 -15.20 -6.83
N VAL A 86 -16.38 -16.11 -6.94
CA VAL A 86 -15.54 -16.22 -8.16
C VAL A 86 -16.39 -16.37 -9.41
N ARG A 87 -17.48 -17.14 -9.35
CA ARG A 87 -18.40 -17.37 -10.48
C ARG A 87 -19.02 -16.08 -11.01
N ASP A 88 -19.33 -15.16 -10.10
CA ASP A 88 -20.09 -13.94 -10.40
C ASP A 88 -19.19 -12.67 -10.32
N PHE A 89 -17.86 -12.86 -10.20
CA PHE A 89 -16.92 -11.75 -10.05
C PHE A 89 -16.79 -11.00 -11.39
N PRO A 90 -17.09 -9.68 -11.46
CA PRO A 90 -17.01 -8.92 -12.70
C PRO A 90 -15.57 -8.84 -13.22
N VAL A 91 -15.37 -9.17 -14.51
CA VAL A 91 -14.05 -9.18 -15.14
C VAL A 91 -13.40 -7.79 -15.10
N GLU A 92 -14.18 -6.74 -15.33
CA GLU A 92 -13.71 -5.34 -15.32
C GLU A 92 -13.19 -4.93 -13.92
N ARG A 93 -13.83 -5.45 -12.86
CA ARG A 93 -13.36 -5.21 -11.48
C ARG A 93 -12.08 -5.97 -11.19
N TRP A 94 -11.96 -7.20 -11.71
CA TRP A 94 -10.71 -7.96 -11.63
C TRP A 94 -9.57 -7.20 -12.31
N GLU A 95 -9.75 -6.76 -13.55
CA GLU A 95 -8.75 -6.04 -14.33
C GLU A 95 -8.34 -4.74 -13.62
N THR A 96 -9.30 -3.96 -13.14
CA THR A 96 -9.03 -2.71 -12.40
C THR A 96 -8.21 -2.97 -11.13
N ILE A 97 -8.55 -4.00 -10.34
CA ILE A 97 -7.83 -4.35 -9.11
C ILE A 97 -6.39 -4.79 -9.43
N ILE A 98 -6.19 -5.62 -10.45
CA ILE A 98 -4.84 -6.05 -10.86
C ILE A 98 -4.03 -4.88 -11.40
N ALA A 99 -4.62 -4.03 -12.24
CA ALA A 99 -3.96 -2.83 -12.77
C ALA A 99 -3.50 -1.90 -11.64
N LEU A 100 -4.40 -1.57 -10.69
CA LEU A 100 -4.09 -0.65 -9.60
C LEU A 100 -3.14 -1.24 -8.56
N MET A 101 -3.31 -2.51 -8.17
CA MET A 101 -2.68 -3.06 -6.95
C MET A 101 -1.51 -4.01 -7.23
N LEU A 102 -1.24 -4.33 -8.50
CA LEU A 102 -0.09 -5.15 -8.89
C LEU A 102 0.70 -4.50 -10.03
N THR A 103 0.04 -4.11 -11.12
CA THR A 103 0.72 -3.50 -12.27
C THR A 103 1.26 -2.12 -11.94
N SER A 104 0.47 -1.26 -11.28
CA SER A 104 0.93 0.09 -10.87
C SER A 104 2.16 0.04 -9.95
N PRO A 105 2.21 -0.75 -8.86
CA PRO A 105 3.44 -0.91 -8.07
C PRO A 105 4.67 -1.31 -8.88
N PHE A 106 4.52 -2.21 -9.86
CA PHE A 106 5.60 -2.55 -10.78
C PHE A 106 6.03 -1.34 -11.63
N LEU A 107 5.08 -0.59 -12.20
CA LEU A 107 5.36 0.58 -13.02
C LEU A 107 6.05 1.69 -12.22
N LEU A 108 5.58 1.96 -10.99
CA LEU A 108 6.22 2.92 -10.09
C LEU A 108 7.66 2.53 -9.76
N ALA A 109 7.92 1.25 -9.47
CA ALA A 109 9.26 0.74 -9.24
C ALA A 109 10.13 0.88 -10.49
N ARG A 110 9.61 0.50 -11.66
CA ARG A 110 10.31 0.59 -12.95
C ARG A 110 10.70 2.02 -13.31
N HIS A 111 9.77 2.98 -13.20
CA HIS A 111 10.03 4.38 -13.55
C HIS A 111 10.84 5.11 -12.49
N GLY A 112 10.76 4.69 -11.22
CA GLY A 112 11.51 5.26 -10.11
C GLY A 112 12.89 4.63 -9.90
N TRP A 113 13.25 3.57 -10.65
CA TRP A 113 14.44 2.77 -10.39
C TRP A 113 15.72 3.60 -10.33
N ASP A 114 16.01 4.35 -11.38
CA ASP A 114 17.25 5.15 -11.48
C ASP A 114 17.34 6.19 -10.35
N ALA A 115 16.20 6.74 -9.93
CA ALA A 115 16.16 7.71 -8.84
C ALA A 115 16.39 7.06 -7.47
N LEU A 116 15.82 5.88 -7.24
CA LEU A 116 16.06 5.09 -6.02
C LEU A 116 17.52 4.62 -5.93
N GLU A 117 18.11 4.22 -7.06
CA GLU A 117 19.52 3.84 -7.14
C GLU A 117 20.45 5.03 -6.87
N ALA A 118 20.11 6.22 -7.38
CA ALA A 118 20.87 7.45 -7.13
C ALA A 118 20.74 7.97 -5.71
N SER A 119 19.82 7.42 -4.91
CA SER A 119 19.62 7.77 -3.51
C SER A 119 20.55 7.00 -2.60
N ASP A 120 21.14 7.66 -1.58
CA ASP A 120 21.90 7.00 -0.52
C ASP A 120 21.02 6.02 0.32
N SER A 121 19.72 6.04 0.15
CA SER A 121 18.77 5.26 0.94
C SER A 121 17.50 4.91 0.16
N GLY A 122 17.63 4.39 -1.06
CA GLY A 122 16.49 4.00 -1.90
C GLY A 122 15.59 2.96 -1.24
N ARG A 123 14.28 3.23 -1.18
CA ARG A 123 13.28 2.36 -0.56
C ARG A 123 12.05 2.20 -1.45
N PHE A 124 11.64 0.97 -1.64
CA PHE A 124 10.32 0.62 -2.18
C PHE A 124 9.51 -0.09 -1.10
N ILE A 125 8.41 0.50 -0.65
CA ILE A 125 7.56 -0.05 0.40
C ILE A 125 6.16 -0.29 -0.18
N ALA A 126 5.74 -1.55 -0.22
CA ALA A 126 4.41 -1.92 -0.68
C ALA A 126 3.46 -2.10 0.50
N ILE A 127 2.30 -1.45 0.47
CA ILE A 127 1.21 -1.76 1.39
C ILE A 127 0.47 -2.98 0.84
N ALA A 128 0.90 -4.15 1.29
CA ALA A 128 0.27 -5.42 0.95
C ALA A 128 -0.96 -5.67 1.84
N SER A 129 -1.05 -6.82 2.49
CA SER A 129 -2.13 -7.23 3.40
C SER A 129 -1.79 -8.60 3.99
N ALA A 130 -2.42 -8.99 5.09
CA ALA A 130 -2.53 -10.38 5.51
C ALA A 130 -3.05 -11.28 4.37
N HIS A 131 -3.91 -10.74 3.50
CA HIS A 131 -4.36 -11.40 2.26
C HIS A 131 -3.28 -11.57 1.18
N GLY A 132 -2.06 -11.14 1.40
CA GLY A 132 -0.90 -11.54 0.62
C GLY A 132 -0.28 -12.86 1.10
N LEU A 133 -0.63 -13.30 2.31
CA LEU A 133 -0.09 -14.49 2.98
C LEU A 133 -1.15 -15.61 3.08
N VAL A 134 -2.41 -15.23 3.28
CA VAL A 134 -3.57 -16.14 3.40
C VAL A 134 -4.72 -15.63 2.52
N ALA A 135 -5.73 -16.47 2.31
CA ALA A 135 -6.90 -16.12 1.50
C ALA A 135 -8.17 -16.00 2.33
N SER A 136 -9.17 -15.31 1.77
CA SER A 136 -10.55 -15.32 2.24
C SER A 136 -11.51 -15.50 1.06
N PRO A 137 -12.68 -16.10 1.26
CA PRO A 137 -13.71 -16.19 0.22
C PRO A 137 -14.10 -14.80 -0.31
N TYR A 138 -14.61 -14.76 -1.53
CA TYR A 138 -15.21 -13.60 -2.19
C TYR A 138 -14.25 -12.44 -2.53
N LYS A 139 -12.94 -12.62 -2.37
CA LYS A 139 -11.91 -11.59 -2.58
C LYS A 139 -10.87 -12.00 -3.63
N ALA A 140 -11.27 -12.74 -4.68
CA ALA A 140 -10.36 -13.36 -5.63
C ALA A 140 -9.32 -12.38 -6.20
N ALA A 141 -9.74 -11.24 -6.77
CA ALA A 141 -8.82 -10.27 -7.36
C ALA A 141 -7.88 -9.64 -6.32
N TYR A 142 -8.42 -9.24 -5.16
CA TYR A 142 -7.63 -8.63 -4.09
C TYR A 142 -6.55 -9.59 -3.56
N VAL A 143 -6.94 -10.81 -3.23
CA VAL A 143 -6.02 -11.85 -2.76
C VAL A 143 -4.93 -12.12 -3.79
N SER A 144 -5.30 -12.27 -5.07
CA SER A 144 -4.35 -12.50 -6.16
C SER A 144 -3.37 -11.34 -6.32
N ALA A 145 -3.86 -10.08 -6.30
CA ALA A 145 -3.03 -8.89 -6.39
C ALA A 145 -2.04 -8.82 -5.21
N LYS A 146 -2.52 -9.05 -3.98
CA LYS A 146 -1.65 -8.95 -2.78
C LYS A 146 -0.63 -10.08 -2.68
N HIS A 147 -0.94 -11.30 -3.13
CA HIS A 147 0.05 -12.37 -3.29
C HIS A 147 1.08 -12.05 -4.38
N GLY A 148 0.62 -11.56 -5.54
CA GLY A 148 1.51 -11.12 -6.62
C GLY A 148 2.43 -9.98 -6.18
N LEU A 149 1.92 -9.04 -5.39
CA LEU A 149 2.69 -7.92 -4.86
C LEU A 149 3.83 -8.38 -3.94
N LEU A 150 3.65 -9.43 -3.13
CA LEU A 150 4.73 -10.02 -2.35
C LEU A 150 5.80 -10.67 -3.25
N GLY A 151 5.39 -11.29 -4.36
CA GLY A 151 6.30 -11.80 -5.38
C GLY A 151 7.14 -10.68 -5.99
N LEU A 152 6.49 -9.58 -6.41
CA LEU A 152 7.16 -8.39 -6.94
C LEU A 152 8.18 -7.83 -5.94
N VAL A 153 7.80 -7.63 -4.67
CA VAL A 153 8.69 -7.08 -3.64
C VAL A 153 9.93 -7.96 -3.44
N LYS A 154 9.79 -9.28 -3.47
CA LYS A 154 10.94 -10.20 -3.38
C LYS A 154 11.90 -10.05 -4.57
N THR A 155 11.35 -9.91 -5.78
CA THR A 155 12.15 -9.69 -6.99
C THR A 155 12.87 -8.34 -6.92
N LEU A 156 12.16 -7.25 -6.58
CA LEU A 156 12.77 -5.92 -6.40
C LEU A 156 13.86 -5.91 -5.33
N ALA A 157 13.69 -6.69 -4.27
CA ALA A 157 14.69 -6.80 -3.20
C ALA A 157 15.98 -7.46 -3.68
N LEU A 158 15.87 -8.50 -4.53
CA LEU A 158 17.04 -9.22 -5.07
C LEU A 158 17.75 -8.38 -6.15
N GLU A 159 17.01 -7.81 -7.09
CA GLU A 159 17.57 -6.95 -8.13
C GLU A 159 18.12 -5.64 -7.58
N GLY A 160 17.45 -5.03 -6.58
CA GLY A 160 17.85 -3.78 -5.97
C GLY A 160 19.05 -3.85 -5.03
N ALA A 161 19.44 -5.06 -4.59
CA ALA A 161 20.50 -5.23 -3.59
C ALA A 161 21.85 -4.64 -4.02
N GLU A 162 22.25 -4.86 -5.27
CA GLU A 162 23.50 -4.32 -5.83
C GLU A 162 23.42 -2.81 -6.08
N HIS A 163 22.22 -2.25 -6.17
CA HIS A 163 21.94 -0.84 -6.39
C HIS A 163 21.63 -0.07 -5.08
N GLY A 164 21.78 -0.71 -3.91
CA GLY A 164 21.50 -0.07 -2.62
C GLY A 164 20.00 0.15 -2.32
N ILE A 165 19.11 -0.37 -3.17
CA ILE A 165 17.66 -0.28 -3.00
C ILE A 165 17.18 -1.41 -2.09
N ALA A 166 16.37 -1.09 -1.08
CA ALA A 166 15.67 -2.09 -0.29
C ALA A 166 14.16 -2.05 -0.58
N ALA A 167 13.57 -3.22 -0.81
CA ALA A 167 12.14 -3.38 -1.09
C ALA A 167 11.47 -4.24 -0.01
N THR A 168 10.38 -3.74 0.57
CA THR A 168 9.70 -4.39 1.71
C THR A 168 8.18 -4.32 1.51
N ALA A 169 7.46 -5.32 2.00
CA ALA A 169 6.01 -5.30 2.04
C ALA A 169 5.52 -5.18 3.49
N VAL A 170 4.61 -4.25 3.76
CA VAL A 170 3.83 -4.23 5.02
C VAL A 170 2.55 -5.00 4.79
N CYS A 171 2.23 -5.94 5.67
CA CYS A 171 1.09 -6.84 5.57
C CYS A 171 0.12 -6.64 6.74
N PRO A 172 -0.71 -5.58 6.72
CA PRO A 172 -1.68 -5.36 7.79
C PRO A 172 -2.82 -6.38 7.75
N GLY A 173 -3.42 -6.63 8.91
CA GLY A 173 -4.77 -7.17 9.01
C GLY A 173 -5.83 -6.13 8.62
N TYR A 174 -6.96 -6.13 9.31
CA TYR A 174 -7.98 -5.10 9.08
C TYR A 174 -7.61 -3.79 9.78
N VAL A 175 -7.46 -2.73 8.98
CA VAL A 175 -7.13 -1.37 9.42
C VAL A 175 -8.39 -0.50 9.36
N ARG A 176 -8.62 0.37 10.36
CA ARG A 176 -9.75 1.31 10.40
C ARG A 176 -9.62 2.35 9.29
N THR A 177 -10.18 2.05 8.14
CA THR A 177 -10.13 2.87 6.93
C THR A 177 -11.49 2.90 6.26
N PRO A 178 -11.79 3.92 5.44
CA PRO A 178 -13.01 3.94 4.64
C PRO A 178 -13.20 2.66 3.81
N LEU A 179 -12.10 2.06 3.31
CA LEU A 179 -12.12 0.81 2.55
C LEU A 179 -12.65 -0.38 3.39
N VAL A 180 -12.29 -0.47 4.65
CA VAL A 180 -12.74 -1.55 5.55
C VAL A 180 -14.15 -1.25 6.06
N GLU A 181 -14.43 -0.02 6.45
CA GLU A 181 -15.75 0.40 6.93
C GLU A 181 -16.84 0.17 5.86
N ALA A 182 -16.54 0.48 4.59
CA ALA A 182 -17.47 0.22 3.49
C ALA A 182 -17.75 -1.28 3.25
N GLN A 183 -16.89 -2.19 3.71
CA GLN A 183 -17.12 -3.64 3.60
C GLN A 183 -18.09 -4.18 4.65
N ILE A 184 -18.27 -3.52 5.79
CA ILE A 184 -19.11 -4.03 6.90
C ILE A 184 -20.56 -4.26 6.45
N PRO A 185 -21.25 -3.31 5.79
CA PRO A 185 -22.60 -3.54 5.27
C PRO A 185 -22.68 -4.67 4.23
N ASP A 186 -21.65 -4.80 3.37
CA ASP A 186 -21.62 -5.86 2.36
C ASP A 186 -21.47 -7.24 3.00
N GLN A 187 -20.61 -7.37 4.02
CA GLN A 187 -20.47 -8.60 4.79
C GLN A 187 -21.74 -8.93 5.58
N ALA A 188 -22.37 -7.93 6.18
CA ALA A 188 -23.63 -8.10 6.89
C ALA A 188 -24.72 -8.69 5.98
N ARG A 189 -24.84 -8.15 4.74
CA ARG A 189 -25.77 -8.66 3.73
C ARG A 189 -25.41 -10.08 3.27
N ALA A 190 -24.14 -10.32 2.97
CA ALA A 190 -23.68 -11.62 2.47
C ALA A 190 -23.85 -12.75 3.48
N HIS A 191 -23.81 -12.45 4.78
CA HIS A 191 -23.97 -13.42 5.87
C HIS A 191 -25.34 -13.38 6.55
N GLU A 192 -26.27 -12.49 6.10
CA GLU A 192 -27.61 -12.31 6.67
C GLU A 192 -27.60 -12.02 8.20
N ILE A 193 -26.66 -11.16 8.63
CA ILE A 193 -26.46 -10.75 10.02
C ILE A 193 -26.44 -9.22 10.16
N SER A 194 -26.46 -8.70 11.39
CA SER A 194 -26.29 -7.26 11.64
C SER A 194 -24.87 -6.80 11.34
N GLU A 195 -24.67 -5.49 11.08
CA GLU A 195 -23.34 -4.91 10.86
C GLU A 195 -22.42 -5.11 12.07
N GLU A 196 -22.94 -5.00 13.28
CA GLU A 196 -22.21 -5.27 14.53
C GLU A 196 -21.66 -6.70 14.55
N ARG A 197 -22.52 -7.69 14.24
CA ARG A 197 -22.08 -9.07 14.14
C ARG A 197 -21.13 -9.30 12.95
N ALA A 198 -21.33 -8.62 11.84
CA ALA A 198 -20.40 -8.71 10.71
C ALA A 198 -19.00 -8.19 11.08
N LEU A 199 -18.91 -7.10 11.87
CA LEU A 199 -17.65 -6.62 12.39
C LEU A 199 -16.99 -7.66 13.30
N GLU A 200 -17.70 -8.22 14.26
CA GLU A 200 -17.16 -9.14 15.26
C GLU A 200 -16.88 -10.54 14.70
N GLU A 201 -17.86 -11.12 13.99
CA GLU A 201 -17.86 -12.54 13.60
C GLU A 201 -17.24 -12.78 12.22
N VAL A 202 -17.08 -11.73 11.38
CA VAL A 202 -16.52 -11.85 10.03
C VAL A 202 -15.22 -11.05 9.90
N ILE A 203 -15.26 -9.74 10.17
CA ILE A 203 -14.09 -8.86 9.99
C ILE A 203 -13.03 -9.18 11.06
N LEU A 204 -13.39 -9.17 12.34
CA LEU A 204 -12.44 -9.40 13.44
C LEU A 204 -12.25 -10.89 13.78
N ALA A 205 -13.04 -11.80 13.19
CA ALA A 205 -12.94 -13.22 13.47
C ALA A 205 -11.52 -13.80 13.32
N PRO A 206 -10.75 -13.47 12.25
CA PRO A 206 -9.41 -13.99 12.09
C PRO A 206 -8.39 -13.39 13.07
N HIS A 207 -8.58 -12.17 13.58
CA HIS A 207 -7.69 -11.54 14.52
C HIS A 207 -7.65 -12.28 15.86
N ALA A 208 -6.48 -12.48 16.45
CA ALA A 208 -6.37 -12.97 17.83
C ALA A 208 -6.71 -11.86 18.81
N ILE A 209 -6.24 -10.64 18.57
CA ILE A 209 -6.66 -9.43 19.26
C ILE A 209 -7.83 -8.84 18.46
N LYS A 210 -9.03 -8.77 19.08
CA LYS A 210 -10.29 -8.40 18.41
C LYS A 210 -10.47 -6.88 18.22
N GLU A 211 -9.48 -6.28 17.57
CA GLU A 211 -9.42 -4.83 17.33
C GLU A 211 -9.04 -4.55 15.86
N LEU A 212 -9.48 -3.40 15.36
CA LEU A 212 -8.96 -2.85 14.10
C LEU A 212 -7.63 -2.16 14.39
N ILE A 213 -6.68 -2.32 13.49
CA ILE A 213 -5.41 -1.59 13.50
C ILE A 213 -5.71 -0.12 13.12
N GLU A 214 -5.09 0.84 13.80
CA GLU A 214 -5.23 2.24 13.42
C GLU A 214 -4.26 2.57 12.25
N PRO A 215 -4.65 3.45 11.30
CA PRO A 215 -3.79 3.84 10.18
C PRO A 215 -2.43 4.40 10.61
N GLY A 216 -2.38 5.07 11.77
CA GLY A 216 -1.15 5.60 12.36
C GLY A 216 -0.15 4.51 12.72
N GLU A 217 -0.59 3.35 13.21
CA GLU A 217 0.29 2.22 13.53
C GLU A 217 0.98 1.68 12.26
N VAL A 218 0.25 1.65 11.13
CA VAL A 218 0.84 1.27 9.83
C VAL A 218 1.85 2.32 9.39
N ALA A 219 1.53 3.60 9.56
CA ALA A 219 2.42 4.70 9.21
C ALA A 219 3.74 4.68 10.02
N ASP A 220 3.67 4.31 11.30
CA ASP A 220 4.86 4.14 12.16
C ASP A 220 5.80 3.05 11.63
N VAL A 221 5.24 1.91 11.20
CA VAL A 221 6.02 0.82 10.59
C VAL A 221 6.62 1.27 9.26
N VAL A 222 5.86 1.95 8.40
CA VAL A 222 6.37 2.47 7.12
C VAL A 222 7.50 3.48 7.36
N ALA A 223 7.36 4.40 8.31
CA ALA A 223 8.40 5.38 8.66
C ALA A 223 9.69 4.68 9.16
N PHE A 224 9.58 3.65 9.98
CA PHE A 224 10.71 2.81 10.39
C PHE A 224 11.39 2.15 9.19
N LEU A 225 10.61 1.56 8.27
CA LEU A 225 11.14 0.88 7.07
C LEU A 225 11.77 1.86 6.08
N ALA A 226 11.29 3.08 5.99
CA ALA A 226 11.89 4.16 5.19
C ALA A 226 13.22 4.66 5.78
N GLY A 227 13.44 4.44 7.07
CA GLY A 227 14.65 4.81 7.80
C GLY A 227 15.82 3.83 7.61
N PRO A 228 16.95 4.11 8.30
CA PRO A 228 18.16 3.27 8.21
C PRO A 228 17.93 1.82 8.65
N GLY A 229 17.10 1.59 9.68
CA GLY A 229 16.79 0.26 10.21
C GLY A 229 16.01 -0.62 9.24
N GLY A 230 15.25 -0.02 8.33
CA GLY A 230 14.41 -0.73 7.37
C GLY A 230 15.17 -1.52 6.31
N ARG A 231 16.46 -1.17 6.03
CA ARG A 231 17.26 -1.86 5.02
C ARG A 231 17.34 -3.37 5.24
N SER A 232 17.44 -3.80 6.49
CA SER A 232 17.56 -5.22 6.86
C SER A 232 16.27 -6.02 6.62
N PHE A 233 15.17 -5.36 6.31
CA PHE A 233 13.87 -5.98 6.01
C PHE A 233 13.62 -6.15 4.50
N THR A 234 14.66 -5.99 3.66
CA THR A 234 14.50 -6.18 2.20
C THR A 234 14.03 -7.61 1.88
N GLY A 235 13.02 -7.72 1.01
CA GLY A 235 12.41 -8.99 0.60
C GLY A 235 11.45 -9.63 1.61
N VAL A 236 11.27 -9.02 2.80
CA VAL A 236 10.48 -9.60 3.90
C VAL A 236 9.07 -9.02 3.91
N PRO A 237 8.00 -9.85 4.08
CA PRO A 237 6.68 -9.38 4.47
C PRO A 237 6.69 -9.05 5.97
N VAL A 238 6.48 -7.79 6.32
CA VAL A 238 6.33 -7.34 7.72
C VAL A 238 4.85 -7.43 8.10
N THR A 239 4.49 -8.47 8.83
CA THR A 239 3.12 -8.69 9.29
C THR A 239 2.78 -7.84 10.51
N MET A 240 1.62 -7.18 10.45
CA MET A 240 0.98 -6.48 11.57
C MET A 240 -0.54 -6.74 11.48
N ASP A 241 -0.95 -7.92 11.90
CA ASP A 241 -2.26 -8.50 11.59
C ASP A 241 -3.04 -8.98 12.81
N MET A 242 -2.69 -8.48 14.00
CA MET A 242 -3.34 -8.86 15.27
C MET A 242 -3.34 -10.37 15.51
N GLY A 243 -2.32 -11.07 15.00
CA GLY A 243 -2.16 -12.52 15.16
C GLY A 243 -3.00 -13.36 14.19
N TRP A 244 -3.55 -12.77 13.12
CA TRP A 244 -4.35 -13.50 12.14
C TRP A 244 -3.56 -14.64 11.50
N THR A 245 -2.34 -14.41 11.04
CA THR A 245 -1.52 -15.41 10.33
C THR A 245 -0.60 -16.22 11.23
N ALA A 246 -0.74 -16.11 12.55
CA ALA A 246 0.07 -16.86 13.53
C ALA A 246 -0.37 -18.34 13.72
N ARG A 247 -1.35 -18.81 12.95
CA ARG A 247 -1.94 -20.17 13.02
C ARG A 247 -1.99 -20.84 11.66
#